data_b8f9c1bcff02358c03e1e89dabd568fb
#
_entry.id   b8f9c1bcff02358c03e1e89dabd568fb
#
_cell.length_a   1.000
_cell.length_b   1.000
_cell.length_c   1.000
_cell.angle_alpha   90.00
_cell.angle_beta   90.00
_cell.angle_gamma   90.00
#
_symmetry.space_group_name_H-M   'P 1'
#
loop_
_entity.id
_entity.type
_entity.pdbx_description
1 polymer ?
#
loop_
_entity_poly.entity_id
_entity_poly.type
_entity_poly.pdbx_seq_one_letter_code
_entity_poly.pdbx_strand_id
1 'polypeptide(L)'
;VKKLDTKHNALGNLICVNDKGGIVSPVVEKEFIKEIADVLDIEVIQRKVAGFHQVGAVMKANNLGGVIHPEADEEDIKNFSNVLGVNIEPATINSGIPYVSSGILANSNAVVVGNLTNGPEIMTLTRAFTN
;
A
#
# COMPACT_ATOMS: atom_id res chain seq x y z
N VAL A 1 1.35 -10.21 18.90
CA VAL A 1 2.56 -9.55 18.37
C VAL A 1 3.57 -10.62 17.96
N LYS A 2 4.13 -10.48 16.77
CA LYS A 2 5.15 -11.39 16.26
C LYS A 2 6.37 -10.58 15.82
N LYS A 3 7.54 -10.99 16.28
CA LYS A 3 8.83 -10.46 15.83
C LYS A 3 9.37 -11.35 14.72
N LEU A 4 9.68 -10.77 13.56
CA LEU A 4 10.36 -11.45 12.47
C LEU A 4 11.87 -11.34 12.64
N ASP A 5 12.57 -12.46 12.49
CA ASP A 5 14.04 -12.49 12.50
C ASP A 5 14.57 -12.24 11.08
N THR A 6 14.51 -10.99 10.65
CA THR A 6 14.92 -10.55 9.31
C THR A 6 15.99 -9.47 9.41
N LYS A 7 16.82 -9.37 8.37
CA LYS A 7 17.81 -8.29 8.23
C LYS A 7 17.17 -6.92 7.95
N HIS A 8 15.90 -6.88 7.55
CA HIS A 8 15.19 -5.65 7.24
C HIS A 8 14.62 -5.04 8.52
N ASN A 9 14.85 -3.75 8.72
CA ASN A 9 14.40 -3.02 9.92
C ASN A 9 13.36 -1.93 9.65
N ALA A 10 12.99 -1.72 8.38
CA ALA A 10 11.97 -0.75 7.97
C ALA A 10 10.83 -1.46 7.21
N LEU A 11 10.19 -2.43 7.85
CA LEU A 11 9.18 -3.28 7.22
C LEU A 11 8.00 -2.50 6.66
N GLY A 12 7.65 -1.37 7.25
CA GLY A 12 6.58 -0.51 6.72
C GLY A 12 6.82 0.00 5.30
N ASN A 13 8.07 0.10 4.88
CA ASN A 13 8.42 0.46 3.50
C ASN A 13 8.34 -0.73 2.53
N LEU A 14 8.24 -1.95 3.03
CA LEU A 14 8.30 -3.17 2.24
C LEU A 14 6.96 -3.90 2.17
N ILE A 15 5.95 -3.42 2.89
CA ILE A 15 4.66 -4.11 3.06
C ILE A 15 3.52 -3.11 2.92
N CYS A 16 2.48 -3.48 2.16
CA CYS A 16 1.19 -2.80 2.17
C CYS A 16 0.12 -3.83 2.48
N VAL A 17 -0.61 -3.67 3.58
CA VAL A 17 -1.60 -4.65 4.05
C VAL A 17 -2.89 -3.95 4.49
N ASN A 18 -4.00 -4.69 4.41
CA ASN A 18 -5.26 -4.41 5.08
C ASN A 18 -5.80 -5.71 5.70
N ASP A 19 -7.04 -5.72 6.14
CA ASP A 19 -7.62 -6.90 6.80
C ASP A 19 -7.86 -8.09 5.85
N LYS A 20 -7.76 -7.89 4.53
CA LYS A 20 -8.07 -8.91 3.52
C LYS A 20 -6.82 -9.49 2.85
N GLY A 21 -5.76 -8.70 2.71
CA GLY A 21 -4.60 -9.13 1.97
C GLY A 21 -3.37 -8.27 2.18
N GLY A 22 -2.27 -8.69 1.56
CA GLY A 22 -1.01 -7.98 1.62
C GLY A 22 -0.16 -8.11 0.37
N ILE A 23 0.52 -7.04 0.06
CA ILE A 23 1.55 -6.97 -0.97
C ILE A 23 2.88 -6.77 -0.26
N VAL A 24 3.82 -7.68 -0.47
CA VAL A 24 5.13 -7.65 0.18
C VAL A 24 6.22 -7.56 -0.87
N SER A 25 7.24 -6.78 -0.57
CA SER A 25 8.39 -6.63 -1.45
C SER A 25 9.07 -7.97 -1.72
N PRO A 26 9.55 -8.20 -2.96
CA PRO A 26 10.36 -9.38 -3.27
C PRO A 26 11.68 -9.46 -2.51
N VAL A 27 12.18 -8.38 -1.91
CA VAL A 27 13.42 -8.41 -1.10
C VAL A 27 13.24 -9.08 0.25
N VAL A 28 11.99 -9.23 0.72
CA VAL A 28 11.71 -9.96 1.97
C VAL A 28 11.89 -11.45 1.72
N GLU A 29 12.59 -12.11 2.63
CA GLU A 29 12.91 -13.53 2.52
C GLU A 29 11.63 -14.38 2.47
N LYS A 30 11.59 -15.37 1.58
CA LYS A 30 10.40 -16.19 1.33
C LYS A 30 9.92 -16.94 2.57
N GLU A 31 10.83 -17.30 3.47
CA GLU A 31 10.49 -17.96 4.72
C GLU A 31 9.60 -17.14 5.63
N PHE A 32 9.66 -15.79 5.51
CA PHE A 32 8.82 -14.90 6.32
C PHE A 32 7.46 -14.58 5.68
N ILE A 33 7.27 -14.86 4.39
CA ILE A 33 6.00 -14.57 3.71
C ILE A 33 4.87 -15.41 4.30
N LYS A 34 5.11 -16.70 4.50
CA LYS A 34 4.14 -17.59 5.14
C LYS A 34 3.85 -17.15 6.58
N GLU A 35 4.89 -16.78 7.31
CA GLU A 35 4.76 -16.32 8.68
C GLU A 35 3.92 -15.05 8.77
N ILE A 36 4.14 -14.08 7.86
CA ILE A 36 3.35 -12.85 7.77
C ILE A 36 1.88 -13.19 7.47
N ALA A 37 1.63 -14.04 6.48
CA ALA A 37 0.28 -14.45 6.10
C ALA A 37 -0.45 -15.15 7.26
N ASP A 38 0.23 -16.03 7.98
CA ASP A 38 -0.35 -16.78 9.09
C ASP A 38 -0.66 -15.87 10.29
N VAL A 39 0.26 -14.97 10.65
CA VAL A 39 0.08 -14.07 11.79
C VAL A 39 -1.03 -13.04 11.53
N LEU A 40 -1.11 -12.51 10.32
CA LEU A 40 -2.12 -11.51 9.94
C LEU A 40 -3.43 -12.14 9.44
N ASP A 41 -3.43 -13.45 9.19
CA ASP A 41 -4.58 -14.20 8.64
C ASP A 41 -5.08 -13.61 7.33
N ILE A 42 -4.15 -13.41 6.38
CA ILE A 42 -4.42 -12.79 5.08
C ILE A 42 -3.69 -13.52 3.95
N GLU A 43 -4.20 -13.35 2.72
CA GLU A 43 -3.45 -13.70 1.53
C GLU A 43 -2.33 -12.69 1.30
N VAL A 44 -1.12 -13.17 1.01
CA VAL A 44 0.04 -12.33 0.74
C VAL A 44 0.66 -12.71 -0.60
N ILE A 45 0.93 -11.70 -1.43
CA ILE A 45 1.71 -11.86 -2.65
C ILE A 45 3.00 -11.05 -2.58
N GLN A 46 4.03 -11.51 -3.28
CA GLN A 46 5.30 -10.79 -3.42
C GLN A 46 5.41 -10.18 -4.81
N ARG A 47 5.36 -8.86 -4.90
CA ARG A 47 5.51 -8.12 -6.16
C ARG A 47 6.15 -6.77 -5.92
N LYS A 48 6.91 -6.29 -6.93
CA LYS A 48 7.28 -4.88 -7.02
C LYS A 48 6.01 -4.06 -7.35
N VAL A 49 6.01 -2.80 -6.98
CA VAL A 49 4.96 -1.85 -7.32
C VAL A 49 5.58 -0.71 -8.13
N ALA A 50 5.10 -0.49 -9.34
CA ALA A 50 5.64 0.51 -10.27
C ALA A 50 7.16 0.39 -10.48
N GLY A 51 7.71 -0.82 -10.41
CA GLY A 51 9.15 -1.08 -10.49
C GLY A 51 9.93 -0.88 -9.20
N PHE A 52 9.26 -0.51 -8.11
CA PHE A 52 9.91 -0.27 -6.81
C PHE A 52 9.84 -1.51 -5.90
N HIS A 53 10.95 -1.78 -5.20
CA HIS A 53 10.98 -2.76 -4.11
C HIS A 53 10.31 -2.23 -2.83
N GLN A 54 10.27 -0.91 -2.65
CA GLN A 54 9.67 -0.26 -1.49
C GLN A 54 8.16 -0.13 -1.66
N VAL A 55 7.47 -1.27 -1.69
CA VAL A 55 6.03 -1.32 -1.99
C VAL A 55 5.19 -0.54 -1.00
N GLY A 56 5.58 -0.52 0.28
CA GLY A 56 4.89 0.22 1.32
C GLY A 56 5.10 1.74 1.27
N ALA A 57 6.09 2.22 0.48
CA ALA A 57 6.32 3.63 0.25
C ALA A 57 5.49 4.18 -0.92
N VAL A 58 5.17 3.34 -1.89
CA VAL A 58 4.51 3.74 -3.16
C VAL A 58 3.07 3.26 -3.26
N MET A 59 2.54 2.64 -2.22
CA MET A 59 1.15 2.22 -2.14
C MET A 59 0.64 2.32 -0.71
N LYS A 60 -0.60 2.77 -0.54
CA LYS A 60 -1.27 2.87 0.75
C LYS A 60 -2.70 2.39 0.62
N ALA A 61 -3.13 1.53 1.53
CA ALA A 61 -4.51 1.02 1.54
C ALA A 61 -5.05 0.94 2.96
N ASN A 62 -6.37 1.03 3.07
CA ASN A 62 -7.13 0.64 4.25
C ASN A 62 -8.20 -0.38 3.82
N ASN A 63 -9.23 -0.61 4.62
CA ASN A 63 -10.28 -1.56 4.28
C ASN A 63 -11.36 -0.99 3.34
N LEU A 64 -11.29 0.29 2.99
CA LEU A 64 -12.24 0.98 2.11
C LEU A 64 -11.68 1.23 0.72
N GLY A 65 -10.38 1.38 0.59
CA GLY A 65 -9.74 1.67 -0.70
C GLY A 65 -8.24 1.82 -0.58
N GLY A 66 -7.62 2.29 -1.65
CA GLY A 66 -6.20 2.52 -1.68
C GLY A 66 -5.75 3.40 -2.82
N VAL A 67 -4.52 3.85 -2.72
CA VAL A 67 -3.84 4.62 -3.76
C VAL A 67 -2.46 4.06 -4.03
N ILE A 68 -1.97 4.28 -5.23
CA ILE A 68 -0.74 3.69 -5.74
C ILE A 68 0.02 4.71 -6.58
N HIS A 69 1.33 4.51 -6.69
CA HIS A 69 2.20 5.29 -7.56
C HIS A 69 1.60 5.39 -8.98
N PRO A 70 1.58 6.58 -9.60
CA PRO A 70 0.90 6.78 -10.88
C PRO A 70 1.51 6.01 -12.06
N GLU A 71 2.74 5.52 -11.95
CA GLU A 71 3.37 4.70 -12.98
C GLU A 71 3.08 3.19 -12.85
N ALA A 72 2.25 2.77 -11.89
CA ALA A 72 1.82 1.38 -11.80
C ALA A 72 0.98 1.01 -13.02
N ASP A 73 1.21 -0.17 -13.60
CA ASP A 73 0.42 -0.59 -14.75
C ASP A 73 -0.98 -1.10 -14.33
N GLU A 74 -1.90 -1.12 -15.30
CA GLU A 74 -3.30 -1.48 -15.04
C GLU A 74 -3.47 -2.93 -14.58
N GLU A 75 -2.65 -3.84 -15.08
CA GLU A 75 -2.70 -5.25 -14.69
C GLU A 75 -2.28 -5.43 -13.23
N ASP A 76 -1.22 -4.76 -12.81
CA ASP A 76 -0.77 -4.78 -11.41
C ASP A 76 -1.82 -4.14 -10.49
N ILE A 77 -2.40 -3.01 -10.87
CA ILE A 77 -3.49 -2.36 -10.10
C ILE A 77 -4.66 -3.33 -9.91
N LYS A 78 -5.06 -4.02 -10.96
CA LYS A 78 -6.14 -5.02 -10.89
C LYS A 78 -5.78 -6.17 -9.94
N ASN A 79 -4.57 -6.69 -10.04
CA ASN A 79 -4.11 -7.78 -9.17
C ASN A 79 -4.06 -7.35 -7.71
N PHE A 80 -3.54 -6.15 -7.43
CA PHE A 80 -3.47 -5.62 -6.07
C PHE A 80 -4.86 -5.33 -5.50
N SER A 81 -5.78 -4.80 -6.33
CA SER A 81 -7.18 -4.61 -5.95
C SER A 81 -7.84 -5.93 -5.55
N ASN A 82 -7.57 -7.00 -6.29
CA ASN A 82 -8.11 -8.32 -5.98
C ASN A 82 -7.56 -8.86 -4.64
N VAL A 83 -6.26 -8.75 -4.42
CA VAL A 83 -5.62 -9.24 -3.18
C VAL A 83 -6.10 -8.45 -1.97
N LEU A 84 -6.13 -7.13 -2.07
CA LEU A 84 -6.54 -6.24 -0.97
C LEU A 84 -8.07 -6.12 -0.84
N GLY A 85 -8.82 -6.58 -1.84
CA GLY A 85 -10.28 -6.55 -1.83
C GLY A 85 -10.87 -5.14 -1.82
N VAL A 86 -10.14 -4.16 -2.36
CA VAL A 86 -10.55 -2.75 -2.42
C VAL A 86 -10.18 -2.15 -3.76
N ASN A 87 -10.85 -1.06 -4.13
CA ASN A 87 -10.46 -0.28 -5.30
C ASN A 87 -9.15 0.47 -5.02
N ILE A 88 -8.23 0.45 -5.98
CA ILE A 88 -6.95 1.15 -5.88
C ILE A 88 -6.84 2.10 -7.07
N GLU A 89 -6.54 3.37 -6.78
CA GLU A 89 -6.41 4.41 -7.79
C GLU A 89 -4.99 4.98 -7.83
N PRO A 90 -4.45 5.25 -9.03
CA PRO A 90 -3.22 6.03 -9.15
C PRO A 90 -3.42 7.43 -8.57
N ALA A 91 -2.45 7.90 -7.79
CA ALA A 91 -2.52 9.20 -7.13
C ALA A 91 -1.14 9.79 -6.88
N THR A 92 -1.13 11.08 -6.63
CA THR A 92 0.00 11.81 -6.05
C THR A 92 -0.46 12.55 -4.79
N ILE A 93 0.49 12.99 -4.00
CA ILE A 93 0.25 13.80 -2.80
C ILE A 93 1.21 14.99 -2.80
N ASN A 94 0.95 15.96 -1.93
CA ASN A 94 1.84 17.13 -1.74
C ASN A 94 2.24 17.80 -3.07
N SER A 95 1.26 17.98 -3.99
CA SER A 95 1.44 18.64 -5.30
C SER A 95 2.40 17.89 -6.23
N GLY A 96 2.12 16.61 -6.46
CA GLY A 96 2.81 15.81 -7.47
C GLY A 96 3.81 14.78 -6.95
N ILE A 97 3.90 14.59 -5.66
CA ILE A 97 4.79 13.56 -5.09
C ILE A 97 4.15 12.18 -5.29
N PRO A 98 4.85 11.25 -6.00
CA PRO A 98 4.28 9.94 -6.33
C PRO A 98 4.48 8.89 -5.23
N TYR A 99 5.29 9.17 -4.22
CA TYR A 99 5.51 8.28 -3.08
C TYR A 99 4.40 8.48 -2.06
N VAL A 100 3.22 7.97 -2.41
CA VAL A 100 1.95 8.31 -1.76
C VAL A 100 1.93 8.03 -0.27
N SER A 101 2.58 6.94 0.15
CA SER A 101 2.59 6.56 1.56
C SER A 101 3.35 7.54 2.46
N SER A 102 4.28 8.32 1.88
CA SER A 102 5.05 9.31 2.64
C SER A 102 4.23 10.51 3.12
N GLY A 103 3.08 10.75 2.51
CA GLY A 103 2.21 11.89 2.84
C GLY A 103 0.79 11.48 3.24
N ILE A 104 0.57 10.22 3.62
CA ILE A 104 -0.76 9.71 4.00
C ILE A 104 -0.67 8.90 5.28
N LEU A 105 -1.51 9.23 6.24
CA LEU A 105 -1.84 8.35 7.37
C LEU A 105 -3.30 7.95 7.23
N ALA A 106 -3.59 6.66 7.25
CA ALA A 106 -4.94 6.17 7.04
C ALA A 106 -5.26 5.00 7.96
N ASN A 107 -6.47 4.99 8.47
CA ASN A 107 -7.13 3.81 9.01
C ASN A 107 -8.52 3.69 8.39
N SER A 108 -9.37 2.80 8.87
CA SER A 108 -10.72 2.62 8.29
C SER A 108 -11.69 3.75 8.62
N ASN A 109 -11.34 4.68 9.49
CA ASN A 109 -12.20 5.77 9.93
C ASN A 109 -11.81 7.14 9.36
N ALA A 110 -10.52 7.33 9.05
CA ALA A 110 -10.01 8.64 8.66
C ALA A 110 -8.74 8.53 7.81
N VAL A 111 -8.52 9.57 7.04
CA VAL A 111 -7.28 9.76 6.25
C VAL A 111 -6.76 11.17 6.53
N VAL A 112 -5.46 11.26 6.83
CA VAL A 112 -4.74 12.53 7.01
C VAL A 112 -3.69 12.63 5.93
N VAL A 113 -3.60 13.77 5.29
CA VAL A 113 -2.68 14.01 4.17
C VAL A 113 -1.80 15.22 4.42
N GLY A 114 -0.67 15.29 3.69
CA GLY A 114 0.26 16.41 3.79
C GLY A 114 -0.37 17.74 3.36
N ASN A 115 0.09 18.83 3.96
CA ASN A 115 -0.49 20.17 3.78
C ASN A 115 -0.31 20.77 2.38
N LEU A 116 0.60 20.24 1.57
CA LEU A 116 0.78 20.68 0.17
C LEU A 116 -0.09 19.90 -0.82
N THR A 117 -0.89 18.95 -0.34
CA THR A 117 -1.82 18.19 -1.17
C THR A 117 -2.89 19.12 -1.73
N ASN A 118 -3.00 19.17 -3.05
CA ASN A 118 -3.87 20.14 -3.74
C ASN A 118 -5.30 19.60 -3.92
N GLY A 119 -6.19 20.45 -4.45
CA GLY A 119 -7.61 20.13 -4.64
C GLY A 119 -7.86 18.87 -5.46
N PRO A 120 -7.32 18.74 -6.68
CA PRO A 120 -7.47 17.53 -7.48
C PRO A 120 -6.95 16.25 -6.81
N GLU A 121 -5.84 16.34 -6.10
CA GLU A 121 -5.30 15.22 -5.32
C GLU A 121 -6.25 14.82 -4.19
N ILE A 122 -6.77 15.78 -3.44
CA ILE A 122 -7.75 15.53 -2.37
C ILE A 122 -9.01 14.86 -2.93
N MET A 123 -9.49 15.29 -4.10
CA MET A 123 -10.63 14.64 -4.75
C MET A 123 -10.36 13.18 -5.08
N THR A 124 -9.18 12.86 -5.62
CA THR A 124 -8.78 11.49 -5.92
C THR A 124 -8.69 10.64 -4.65
N LEU A 125 -8.05 11.17 -3.61
CA LEU A 125 -7.92 10.49 -2.31
C LEU A 125 -9.28 10.26 -1.66
N THR A 126 -10.16 11.24 -1.70
CA THR A 126 -11.52 11.11 -1.18
C THR A 126 -12.26 9.99 -1.90
N ARG A 127 -12.22 9.97 -3.22
CA ARG A 127 -12.85 8.92 -4.02
C ARG A 127 -12.26 7.53 -3.71
N ALA A 128 -10.95 7.44 -3.56
CA ALA A 128 -10.26 6.17 -3.30
C ALA A 128 -10.60 5.60 -1.93
N PHE A 129 -10.69 6.42 -0.90
CA PHE A 129 -10.81 5.98 0.50
C PHE A 129 -12.20 6.06 1.11
N THR A 130 -13.19 6.58 0.41
CA THR A 130 -14.56 6.73 0.97
C THR A 130 -15.61 5.91 0.23
N ASN A 131 -15.21 4.99 -0.55
CA ASN A 131 -16.08 4.17 -1.38
C ASN A 131 -17.24 3.52 -0.60
#